data_2c6c165f88ff83377e764a6df3bedd6a
#
_entry.id   2c6c165f88ff83377e764a6df3bedd6a
#
_cell.length_a   1.000
_cell.length_b   1.000
_cell.length_c   1.000
_cell.angle_alpha   90.00
_cell.angle_beta   90.00
_cell.angle_gamma   90.00
#
_symmetry.space_group_name_H-M   'P 1'
#
loop_
_entity.id
_entity.type
_entity.pdbx_description
1 polymer ?
#
loop_
_entity_poly.entity_id
_entity_poly.type
_entity_poly.pdbx_seq_one_letter_code
_entity_poly.pdbx_strand_id
1 'polypeptide(L)'
;MDHEAVYRLRKAVDAGRQAAGQARLDNCDVGDIDDALDALDAELAKPTPNRNTVTLYLNSVARSLIAAPSARAARDEIDSALRKSGLPATWEQ
;
A
#
# COMPACT_ATOMS: atom_id res chain seq x y z
N MET A 1 -16.88 1.21 -0.71
CA MET A 1 -16.08 0.26 -1.52
C MET A 1 -16.78 -1.08 -1.60
N ASP A 2 -16.77 -1.72 -2.75
CA ASP A 2 -17.31 -3.05 -2.89
C ASP A 2 -16.30 -4.12 -2.46
N HIS A 3 -16.73 -5.38 -2.41
CA HIS A 3 -15.88 -6.49 -1.97
C HIS A 3 -14.66 -6.70 -2.89
N GLU A 4 -14.82 -6.48 -4.18
CA GLU A 4 -13.73 -6.63 -5.13
C GLU A 4 -12.65 -5.58 -4.90
N ALA A 5 -13.06 -4.34 -4.66
CA ALA A 5 -12.11 -3.27 -4.36
C ALA A 5 -11.34 -3.55 -3.08
N VAL A 6 -12.04 -3.96 -2.01
CA VAL A 6 -11.39 -4.30 -0.74
C VAL A 6 -10.42 -5.46 -0.91
N TYR A 7 -10.81 -6.49 -1.63
CA TYR A 7 -9.94 -7.64 -1.90
C TYR A 7 -8.67 -7.21 -2.65
N ARG A 8 -8.84 -6.40 -3.69
CA ARG A 8 -7.72 -5.89 -4.49
C ARG A 8 -6.77 -5.04 -3.66
N LEU A 9 -7.32 -4.18 -2.81
CA LEU A 9 -6.53 -3.32 -1.95
C LEU A 9 -5.80 -4.11 -0.86
N ARG A 10 -6.41 -5.18 -0.33
CA ARG A 10 -5.73 -6.08 0.61
C ARG A 10 -4.55 -6.80 -0.02
N LYS A 11 -4.68 -7.21 -1.29
CA LYS A 11 -3.56 -7.80 -2.02
C LYS A 11 -2.41 -6.81 -2.17
N ALA A 12 -2.73 -5.55 -2.43
CA ALA A 12 -1.72 -4.51 -2.50
C ALA A 12 -1.02 -4.30 -1.15
N VAL A 13 -1.76 -4.36 -0.05
CA VAL A 13 -1.17 -4.28 1.30
C VAL A 13 -0.22 -5.46 1.52
N ASP A 14 -0.61 -6.67 1.13
CA ASP A 14 0.25 -7.85 1.27
C ASP A 14 1.53 -7.70 0.45
N ALA A 15 1.43 -7.20 -0.78
CA ALA A 15 2.61 -6.93 -1.61
C ALA A 15 3.52 -5.90 -0.94
N GLY A 16 2.94 -4.86 -0.33
CA GLY A 16 3.70 -3.86 0.43
C GLY A 16 4.43 -4.46 1.62
N ARG A 17 3.79 -5.38 2.35
CA ARG A 17 4.43 -6.05 3.48
C ARG A 17 5.60 -6.92 3.04
N GLN A 18 5.45 -7.65 1.94
CA GLN A 18 6.55 -8.46 1.41
C GLN A 18 7.72 -7.58 0.99
N ALA A 19 7.45 -6.47 0.32
CA ALA A 19 8.48 -5.53 -0.08
C ALA A 19 9.16 -4.88 1.13
N ALA A 20 8.41 -4.53 2.17
CA ALA A 20 8.97 -3.97 3.41
C ALA A 20 9.88 -5.00 4.11
N GLY A 21 9.48 -6.28 4.13
CA GLY A 21 10.31 -7.34 4.67
C GLY A 21 11.63 -7.48 3.94
N GLN A 22 11.61 -7.43 2.61
CA GLN A 22 12.82 -7.48 1.80
C GLN A 22 13.69 -6.24 2.03
N ALA A 23 13.09 -5.07 2.08
CA ALA A 23 13.81 -3.83 2.34
C ALA A 23 14.49 -3.84 3.71
N ARG A 24 13.85 -4.42 4.73
CA ARG A 24 14.45 -4.60 6.05
C ARG A 24 15.67 -5.49 6.00
N LEU A 25 15.62 -6.58 5.21
CA LEU A 25 16.80 -7.44 5.00
C LEU A 25 17.93 -6.70 4.30
N ASP A 26 17.59 -5.68 3.49
CA ASP A 26 18.56 -4.82 2.81
C ASP A 26 18.99 -3.62 3.69
N ASN A 27 18.68 -3.65 4.98
CA ASN A 27 19.01 -2.61 5.96
C ASN A 27 18.30 -1.27 5.74
N CYS A 28 17.15 -1.29 5.08
CA CYS A 28 16.32 -0.09 4.94
C CYS A 28 15.42 0.08 6.18
N ASP A 29 15.19 1.33 6.60
CA ASP A 29 14.24 1.62 7.66
C ASP A 29 12.82 1.53 7.09
N VAL A 30 12.01 0.64 7.63
CA VAL A 30 10.64 0.39 7.16
C VAL A 30 9.60 0.65 8.25
N GLY A 31 9.98 1.32 9.35
CA GLY A 31 9.06 1.56 10.46
C GLY A 31 7.80 2.32 10.02
N ASP A 32 7.96 3.39 9.25
CA ASP A 32 6.84 4.18 8.76
C ASP A 32 5.97 3.37 7.79
N ILE A 33 6.58 2.50 6.99
CA ILE A 33 5.85 1.63 6.08
C ILE A 33 5.00 0.63 6.87
N ASP A 34 5.59 -0.02 7.88
CA ASP A 34 4.87 -0.97 8.72
C ASP A 34 3.68 -0.30 9.41
N ASP A 35 3.86 0.91 9.95
CA ASP A 35 2.79 1.65 10.61
C ASP A 35 1.64 1.95 9.64
N ALA A 36 1.97 2.39 8.42
CA ALA A 36 0.96 2.67 7.40
C ALA A 36 0.21 1.39 6.97
N LEU A 37 0.92 0.27 6.84
CA LEU A 37 0.30 -1.00 6.48
C LEU A 37 -0.64 -1.49 7.58
N ASP A 38 -0.26 -1.33 8.86
CA ASP A 38 -1.13 -1.68 9.97
C ASP A 38 -2.39 -0.82 10.00
N ALA A 39 -2.25 0.48 9.73
CA ALA A 39 -3.39 1.39 9.62
C ALA A 39 -4.32 0.99 8.46
N LEU A 40 -3.73 0.55 7.34
CA LEU A 40 -4.51 0.07 6.20
C LEU A 40 -5.28 -1.21 6.52
N ASP A 41 -4.66 -2.16 7.21
CA ASP A 41 -5.34 -3.38 7.62
C ASP A 41 -6.56 -3.05 8.50
N ALA A 42 -6.38 -2.14 9.45
CA ALA A 42 -7.47 -1.72 10.33
C ALA A 42 -8.58 -1.03 9.55
N GLU A 43 -8.22 -0.16 8.60
CA GLU A 43 -9.22 0.57 7.80
C GLU A 43 -10.00 -0.36 6.89
N LEU A 44 -9.31 -1.29 6.21
CA LEU A 44 -9.96 -2.22 5.29
C LEU A 44 -10.81 -3.28 6.01
N ALA A 45 -10.61 -3.46 7.32
CA ALA A 45 -11.43 -4.35 8.13
C ALA A 45 -12.76 -3.72 8.54
N LYS A 46 -12.93 -2.42 8.39
CA LYS A 46 -14.18 -1.74 8.74
C LYS A 46 -15.28 -2.09 7.74
N PRO A 47 -16.55 -2.12 8.18
CA PRO A 47 -17.68 -2.35 7.26
C PRO A 47 -17.72 -1.36 6.10
N THR A 48 -17.31 -0.11 6.36
CA THR A 48 -17.26 0.95 5.35
C THR A 48 -15.89 1.63 5.42
N PRO A 49 -14.88 1.09 4.71
CA PRO A 49 -13.56 1.72 4.70
C PRO A 49 -13.62 3.14 4.13
N ASN A 50 -12.85 4.06 4.72
CA ASN A 50 -12.77 5.43 4.26
C ASN A 50 -11.82 5.52 3.07
N ARG A 51 -12.36 5.95 1.92
CA ARG A 51 -11.59 6.04 0.66
C ARG A 51 -10.37 6.96 0.80
N ASN A 52 -10.54 8.10 1.46
CA ASN A 52 -9.46 9.07 1.61
C ASN A 52 -8.34 8.51 2.47
N THR A 53 -8.67 7.81 3.54
CA THR A 53 -7.68 7.17 4.41
C THR A 53 -6.88 6.11 3.67
N VAL A 54 -7.58 5.25 2.93
CA VAL A 54 -6.93 4.19 2.13
C VAL A 54 -6.02 4.82 1.08
N THR A 55 -6.50 5.83 0.36
CA THR A 55 -5.72 6.54 -0.66
C THR A 55 -4.46 7.13 -0.07
N LEU A 56 -4.57 7.83 1.05
CA LEU A 56 -3.44 8.49 1.70
C LEU A 56 -2.36 7.48 2.09
N TYR A 57 -2.74 6.42 2.78
CA TYR A 57 -1.76 5.46 3.29
C TYR A 57 -1.14 4.60 2.19
N LEU A 58 -1.91 4.17 1.18
CA LEU A 58 -1.34 3.39 0.07
C LEU A 58 -0.36 4.22 -0.76
N ASN A 59 -0.68 5.48 -1.04
CA ASN A 59 0.26 6.37 -1.72
C ASN A 59 1.51 6.61 -0.88
N SER A 60 1.35 6.73 0.42
CA SER A 60 2.48 6.89 1.34
C SER A 60 3.40 5.67 1.32
N VAL A 61 2.83 4.47 1.36
CA VAL A 61 3.60 3.22 1.27
C VAL A 61 4.36 3.15 -0.05
N ALA A 62 3.69 3.39 -1.17
CA ALA A 62 4.31 3.34 -2.49
C ALA A 62 5.46 4.36 -2.60
N ARG A 63 5.25 5.57 -2.10
CA ARG A 63 6.28 6.62 -2.13
C ARG A 63 7.49 6.21 -1.30
N SER A 64 7.28 5.63 -0.13
CA SER A 64 8.37 5.16 0.73
C SER A 64 9.15 4.02 0.09
N LEU A 65 8.50 3.20 -0.74
CA LEU A 65 9.14 2.08 -1.42
C LEU A 65 9.94 2.51 -2.66
N ILE A 66 9.85 3.77 -3.11
CA ILE A 66 10.64 4.25 -4.25
C ILE A 66 12.14 4.05 -3.99
N ALA A 67 12.58 4.24 -2.76
CA ALA A 67 13.99 4.11 -2.39
C ALA A 67 14.48 2.65 -2.34
N ALA A 68 13.58 1.67 -2.43
CA ALA A 68 13.93 0.26 -2.33
C ALA A 68 13.92 -0.37 -3.73
N PRO A 69 15.10 -0.72 -4.30
CA PRO A 69 15.17 -1.26 -5.67
C PRO A 69 14.36 -2.54 -5.86
N SER A 70 14.26 -3.37 -4.84
CA SER A 70 13.54 -4.64 -4.89
C SER A 70 12.02 -4.48 -4.83
N ALA A 71 11.51 -3.26 -4.61
CA ALA A 71 10.08 -3.03 -4.36
C ALA A 71 9.29 -2.61 -5.59
N ARG A 72 9.88 -2.63 -6.79
CA ARG A 72 9.22 -2.15 -8.00
C ARG A 72 7.90 -2.87 -8.27
N ALA A 73 7.90 -4.19 -8.15
CA ALA A 73 6.70 -4.98 -8.40
C ALA A 73 5.59 -4.63 -7.40
N ALA A 74 5.93 -4.40 -6.13
CA ALA A 74 4.97 -4.01 -5.11
C ALA A 74 4.39 -2.61 -5.41
N ARG A 75 5.23 -1.65 -5.83
CA ARG A 75 4.75 -0.33 -6.21
C ARG A 75 3.78 -0.39 -7.38
N ASP A 76 4.10 -1.20 -8.38
CA ASP A 76 3.24 -1.39 -9.54
C ASP A 76 1.90 -2.01 -9.14
N GLU A 77 1.92 -2.96 -8.21
CA GLU A 77 0.70 -3.58 -7.71
C GLU A 77 -0.16 -2.59 -6.91
N ILE A 78 0.46 -1.77 -6.07
CA ILE A 78 -0.25 -0.72 -5.33
C ILE A 78 -0.86 0.30 -6.31
N ASP A 79 -0.10 0.74 -7.30
CA ASP A 79 -0.58 1.67 -8.32
C ASP A 79 -1.79 1.10 -9.06
N SER A 80 -1.68 -0.14 -9.51
CA SER A 80 -2.76 -0.82 -10.22
C SER A 80 -4.01 -0.95 -9.35
N ALA A 81 -3.83 -1.33 -8.07
CA ALA A 81 -4.95 -1.50 -7.15
C ALA A 81 -5.68 -0.17 -6.91
N LEU A 82 -4.93 0.91 -6.74
CA LEU A 82 -5.51 2.25 -6.58
C LEU A 82 -6.34 2.63 -7.81
N ARG A 83 -5.74 2.53 -9.00
CA ARG A 83 -6.41 2.93 -10.25
C ARG A 83 -7.66 2.09 -10.53
N LYS A 84 -7.57 0.79 -10.35
CA LYS A 84 -8.69 -0.12 -10.58
C LYS A 84 -9.80 0.06 -9.55
N SER A 85 -9.49 0.60 -8.40
CA SER A 85 -10.47 0.90 -7.35
C SER A 85 -11.04 2.32 -7.44
N GLY A 86 -10.64 3.07 -8.47
CA GLY A 86 -11.09 4.44 -8.66
C GLY A 86 -10.47 5.43 -7.67
N LEU A 87 -9.31 5.11 -7.10
CA LEU A 87 -8.61 5.97 -6.15
C LEU A 87 -7.42 6.64 -6.83
N PRO A 88 -7.09 7.90 -6.44
CA PRO A 88 -5.93 8.58 -7.01
C PRO A 88 -4.62 7.88 -6.68
N ALA A 89 -3.74 7.76 -7.68
CA ALA A 89 -2.38 7.25 -7.49
C ALA A 89 -1.43 8.43 -7.67
N THR A 90 -0.95 8.99 -6.56
CA THR A 90 -0.16 10.23 -6.54
C THR A 90 1.27 10.04 -6.02
N TRP A 91 1.67 8.80 -5.81
CA TRP A 91 2.96 8.51 -5.17
C TRP A 91 4.18 8.88 -6.02
N GLU A 92 4.01 9.03 -7.32
CA GLU A 92 5.09 9.42 -8.23
C GLU A 92 5.29 10.94 -8.30
N GLN A 93 4.41 11.71 -7.71
CA GLN A 93 4.43 13.18 -7.79
C GLN A 93 5.27 13.81 -6.70
#